data_383fa5680dd2c30f82e4149e6871c77b
#
_entry.id   383fa5680dd2c30f82e4149e6871c77b
#
_cell.length_a   1.000
_cell.length_b   1.000
_cell.length_c   1.000
_cell.angle_alpha   90.00
_cell.angle_beta   90.00
_cell.angle_gamma   90.00
#
_symmetry.space_group_name_H-M   'P 1'
#
loop_
_entity.id
_entity.type
_entity.pdbx_description
1 polymer ?
#
loop_
_entity_poly.entity_id
_entity_poly.type
_entity_poly.pdbx_seq_one_letter_code
_entity_poly.pdbx_strand_id
1 'polypeptide(L)'
;AFLGGMNIGREYRYDWHDLMVELSGPVVDEINEEFESAWAGASFFGDFARFLSRTPPPANQGSPGYPLRLIYTRPGQQEIYKLQREAIRRSQRYIYIENAYFTDDTLLRELIKARARGVDVRVIIPLETDRGIITRNIVMAANTMLEQGIRVFIYPGFTHAKAAIFDGWASVGSANLDRLSLKINKELNVTTSEPSAVQALQHTLFDPDFAAATELQEPLPERWSDHLIELFGDYLF
;
A
#
# COMPACT_ATOMS: atom_id res chain seq x y z
N ALA A 1 6.24 -18.98 4.00
CA ALA A 1 5.02 -18.34 3.48
C ALA A 1 5.37 -17.32 2.41
N PHE A 2 4.43 -17.06 1.52
CA PHE A 2 4.52 -15.95 0.55
C PHE A 2 3.43 -14.93 0.87
N LEU A 3 3.78 -13.65 0.87
CA LEU A 3 2.90 -12.54 1.19
C LEU A 3 3.10 -11.41 0.19
N GLY A 4 2.00 -10.85 -0.34
CA GLY A 4 2.04 -9.76 -1.32
C GLY A 4 0.67 -9.47 -1.92
N GLY A 5 0.66 -8.72 -3.03
CA GLY A 5 -0.55 -8.32 -3.74
C GLY A 5 -1.06 -9.32 -4.76
N MET A 6 -0.26 -10.31 -5.13
CA MET A 6 -0.53 -11.23 -6.24
C MET A 6 -1.70 -12.18 -5.94
N ASN A 7 -2.66 -12.25 -6.85
CA ASN A 7 -3.76 -13.21 -6.84
C ASN A 7 -3.56 -14.34 -7.85
N ILE A 8 -4.45 -15.34 -7.80
CA ILE A 8 -4.48 -16.43 -8.76
C ILE A 8 -5.25 -15.97 -10.00
N GLY A 9 -4.51 -15.49 -11.00
CA GLY A 9 -5.06 -15.02 -12.28
C GLY A 9 -3.97 -15.02 -13.36
N ARG A 10 -4.39 -15.02 -14.63
CA ARG A 10 -3.45 -15.02 -15.75
C ARG A 10 -2.66 -13.71 -15.79
N GLU A 11 -3.35 -12.60 -15.59
CA GLU A 11 -2.83 -11.24 -15.59
C GLU A 11 -1.71 -11.05 -14.56
N TYR A 12 -1.86 -11.59 -13.34
CA TYR A 12 -0.83 -11.56 -12.29
C TYR A 12 0.44 -12.33 -12.65
N ARG A 13 0.31 -13.32 -13.54
CA ARG A 13 1.45 -14.15 -13.93
C ARG A 13 2.21 -13.59 -15.12
N TYR A 14 1.54 -12.90 -16.04
CA TYR A 14 2.10 -12.60 -17.35
C TYR A 14 2.07 -11.13 -17.74
N ASP A 15 1.12 -10.35 -17.20
CA ASP A 15 0.79 -9.04 -17.72
C ASP A 15 1.08 -7.92 -16.71
N TRP A 16 0.98 -8.21 -15.41
CA TRP A 16 1.13 -7.20 -14.36
C TRP A 16 2.47 -7.32 -13.62
N HIS A 17 3.04 -6.17 -13.30
CA HIS A 17 4.16 -6.07 -12.39
C HIS A 17 3.66 -6.17 -10.95
N ASP A 18 4.13 -7.13 -10.17
CA ASP A 18 3.69 -7.32 -8.78
C ASP A 18 4.85 -7.81 -7.91
N LEU A 19 4.67 -7.74 -6.61
CA LEU A 19 5.66 -8.13 -5.62
C LEU A 19 5.08 -9.14 -4.63
N MET A 20 5.84 -10.21 -4.41
CA MET A 20 5.66 -11.11 -3.27
C MET A 20 6.95 -11.25 -2.49
N VAL A 21 6.85 -11.30 -1.17
CA VAL A 21 7.97 -11.60 -0.29
C VAL A 21 7.85 -13.01 0.25
N GLU A 22 8.97 -13.74 0.24
CA GLU A 22 9.08 -15.04 0.90
C GLU A 22 9.47 -14.82 2.36
N LEU A 23 8.71 -15.42 3.25
CA LEU A 23 8.89 -15.33 4.70
C LEU A 23 9.15 -16.73 5.27
N SER A 24 10.10 -16.82 6.18
CA SER A 24 10.45 -18.06 6.89
C SER A 24 10.62 -17.82 8.39
N GLY A 25 10.60 -18.89 9.17
CA GLY A 25 10.72 -18.82 10.63
C GLY A 25 9.38 -18.57 11.34
N PRO A 26 9.41 -18.14 12.61
CA PRO A 26 8.22 -18.06 13.47
C PRO A 26 7.09 -17.15 12.94
N VAL A 27 7.38 -16.18 12.10
CA VAL A 27 6.36 -15.32 11.47
C VAL A 27 5.38 -16.13 10.61
N VAL A 28 5.79 -17.32 10.13
CA VAL A 28 4.93 -18.21 9.33
C VAL A 28 3.79 -18.77 10.18
N ASP A 29 4.04 -19.07 11.45
CA ASP A 29 3.00 -19.54 12.37
C ASP A 29 1.95 -18.46 12.58
N GLU A 30 2.35 -17.21 12.75
CA GLU A 30 1.44 -16.06 12.85
C GLU A 30 0.60 -15.87 11.57
N ILE A 31 1.21 -16.04 10.39
CA ILE A 31 0.49 -15.98 9.10
C ILE A 31 -0.53 -17.14 9.00
N ASN A 32 -0.16 -18.34 9.43
CA ASN A 32 -1.05 -19.50 9.43
C ASN A 32 -2.26 -19.29 10.36
N GLU A 33 -2.04 -18.78 11.57
CA GLU A 33 -3.13 -18.43 12.50
C GLU A 33 -4.10 -17.41 11.88
N GLU A 34 -3.56 -16.41 11.17
CA GLU A 34 -4.37 -15.42 10.46
C GLU A 34 -5.16 -16.04 9.32
N PHE A 35 -4.51 -16.89 8.53
CA PHE A 35 -5.18 -17.60 7.43
C PHE A 35 -6.32 -18.46 7.94
N GLU A 36 -6.08 -19.31 8.95
CA GLU A 36 -7.10 -20.16 9.57
C GLU A 36 -8.26 -19.32 10.14
N SER A 37 -7.93 -18.22 10.79
CA SER A 37 -8.89 -17.25 11.31
C SER A 37 -9.74 -16.60 10.21
N ALA A 38 -9.13 -16.22 9.09
CA ALA A 38 -9.83 -15.65 7.93
C ALA A 38 -10.70 -16.71 7.24
N TRP A 39 -10.16 -17.94 7.08
CA TRP A 39 -10.86 -19.06 6.48
C TRP A 39 -12.09 -19.49 7.28
N ALA A 40 -11.97 -19.60 8.59
CA ALA A 40 -13.10 -19.90 9.47
C ALA A 40 -14.18 -18.80 9.40
N GLY A 41 -13.78 -17.54 9.22
CA GLY A 41 -14.69 -16.40 9.04
C GLY A 41 -15.35 -16.32 7.66
N ALA A 42 -14.83 -17.00 6.65
CA ALA A 42 -15.36 -16.97 5.28
C ALA A 42 -16.62 -17.85 5.08
N SER A 43 -17.07 -18.58 6.10
CA SER A 43 -18.35 -19.31 6.07
C SER A 43 -19.53 -18.33 6.05
N PHE A 44 -20.68 -18.78 5.52
CA PHE A 44 -21.89 -17.96 5.32
C PHE A 44 -22.37 -17.21 6.58
N PHE A 45 -21.96 -17.65 7.77
CA PHE A 45 -22.25 -17.04 9.07
C PHE A 45 -21.00 -16.60 9.85
N GLY A 46 -19.81 -16.79 9.30
CA GLY A 46 -18.56 -16.62 10.06
C GLY A 46 -18.30 -15.18 10.50
N ASP A 47 -18.50 -14.20 9.63
CA ASP A 47 -18.33 -12.79 9.99
C ASP A 47 -19.42 -12.32 10.96
N PHE A 48 -20.65 -12.85 10.86
CA PHE A 48 -21.73 -12.55 11.78
C PHE A 48 -21.49 -13.17 13.17
N ALA A 49 -21.03 -14.41 13.21
CA ALA A 49 -20.66 -15.06 14.48
C ALA A 49 -19.51 -14.34 15.19
N ARG A 50 -18.50 -13.87 14.43
CA ARG A 50 -17.42 -13.04 14.95
C ARG A 50 -17.89 -11.68 15.46
N PHE A 51 -18.76 -11.01 14.72
CA PHE A 51 -19.36 -9.77 15.16
C PHE A 51 -20.10 -9.92 16.50
N LEU A 52 -20.81 -11.05 16.68
CA LEU A 52 -21.50 -11.36 17.93
C LEU A 52 -20.56 -11.76 19.07
N SER A 53 -19.46 -12.45 18.79
CA SER A 53 -18.53 -12.95 19.81
C SER A 53 -17.72 -11.85 20.49
N ARG A 54 -17.64 -10.63 19.92
CA ARG A 54 -16.89 -9.46 20.45
C ARG A 54 -15.48 -9.77 20.95
N THR A 55 -14.90 -10.90 20.52
CA THR A 55 -13.52 -11.22 20.89
C THR A 55 -12.60 -10.29 20.09
N PRO A 56 -11.89 -9.35 20.72
CA PRO A 56 -10.91 -8.56 20.00
C PRO A 56 -9.86 -9.53 19.43
N PRO A 57 -9.39 -9.30 18.20
CA PRO A 57 -8.26 -10.07 17.69
C PRO A 57 -7.09 -9.93 18.67
N PRO A 58 -6.27 -10.98 18.85
CA PRO A 58 -5.11 -10.90 19.72
C PRO A 58 -4.29 -9.66 19.33
N ALA A 59 -3.90 -8.87 20.33
CA ALA A 59 -3.01 -7.75 20.09
C ALA A 59 -1.72 -8.32 19.54
N ASN A 60 -1.37 -7.94 18.32
CA ASN A 60 -0.12 -8.34 17.68
C ASN A 60 1.06 -7.80 18.50
N GLN A 61 1.57 -8.60 19.41
CA GLN A 61 2.80 -8.35 20.14
C GLN A 61 3.93 -8.94 19.30
N GLY A 62 4.33 -8.29 18.22
CA GLY A 62 5.41 -8.78 17.37
C GLY A 62 6.45 -9.56 18.19
N SER A 63 6.81 -10.74 17.73
CA SER A 63 7.69 -11.67 18.49
C SER A 63 8.95 -10.94 18.95
N PRO A 64 9.23 -10.87 20.26
CA PRO A 64 10.40 -10.15 20.76
C PRO A 64 11.68 -10.67 20.10
N GLY A 65 12.44 -9.79 19.46
CA GLY A 65 13.72 -10.13 18.84
C GLY A 65 13.68 -10.41 17.34
N TYR A 66 12.52 -10.34 16.69
CA TYR A 66 12.44 -10.45 15.22
C TYR A 66 12.27 -9.07 14.59
N PRO A 67 13.06 -8.75 13.54
CA PRO A 67 12.98 -7.46 12.84
C PRO A 67 11.75 -7.35 11.92
N LEU A 68 10.90 -8.36 11.88
CA LEU A 68 9.68 -8.44 11.07
C LEU A 68 8.43 -8.32 11.94
N ARG A 69 7.45 -7.57 11.45
CA ARG A 69 6.14 -7.45 12.07
C ARG A 69 5.04 -7.52 11.02
N LEU A 70 4.01 -8.31 11.28
CA LEU A 70 2.76 -8.28 10.53
C LEU A 70 1.87 -7.14 11.02
N ILE A 71 1.25 -6.43 10.10
CA ILE A 71 0.31 -5.35 10.38
C ILE A 71 -0.94 -5.51 9.54
N TYR A 72 -2.08 -5.10 10.08
CA TYR A 72 -3.39 -5.48 9.55
C TYR A 72 -4.30 -4.29 9.32
N THR A 73 -5.15 -4.39 8.28
CA THR A 73 -6.43 -3.71 8.24
C THR A 73 -7.54 -4.74 8.41
N ARG A 74 -8.48 -4.46 9.29
CA ARG A 74 -9.70 -5.24 9.54
C ARG A 74 -10.80 -4.30 10.01
N PRO A 75 -12.09 -4.70 9.96
CA PRO A 75 -13.15 -3.91 10.55
C PRO A 75 -12.85 -3.54 12.02
N GLY A 76 -12.73 -2.25 12.30
CA GLY A 76 -12.38 -1.72 13.62
C GLY A 76 -10.86 -1.64 13.93
N GLN A 77 -9.99 -2.17 13.09
CA GLN A 77 -8.53 -2.13 13.25
C GLN A 77 -7.88 -1.59 11.98
N GLN A 78 -7.30 -0.41 12.03
CA GLN A 78 -6.66 0.28 10.91
C GLN A 78 -5.16 0.44 11.18
N GLU A 79 -4.46 -0.67 11.44
CA GLU A 79 -3.06 -0.61 11.86
C GLU A 79 -2.15 -0.19 10.71
N ILE A 80 -2.37 -0.75 9.49
CA ILE A 80 -1.61 -0.38 8.29
C ILE A 80 -1.68 1.14 8.07
N TYR A 81 -2.89 1.70 8.06
CA TYR A 81 -3.10 3.14 7.89
C TYR A 81 -2.37 3.98 8.94
N LYS A 82 -2.50 3.60 10.23
CA LYS A 82 -1.91 4.35 11.34
C LYS A 82 -0.39 4.35 11.28
N LEU A 83 0.21 3.18 11.01
CA LEU A 83 1.66 3.03 10.99
C LEU A 83 2.29 3.70 9.76
N GLN A 84 1.69 3.56 8.57
CA GLN A 84 2.18 4.27 7.37
C GLN A 84 2.08 5.77 7.54
N ARG A 85 0.96 6.28 8.04
CA ARG A 85 0.81 7.71 8.34
C ARG A 85 1.86 8.22 9.32
N GLU A 86 2.14 7.45 10.37
CA GLU A 86 3.17 7.81 11.34
C GLU A 86 4.58 7.74 10.72
N ALA A 87 4.86 6.74 9.89
CA ALA A 87 6.11 6.63 9.17
C ALA A 87 6.34 7.86 8.25
N ILE A 88 5.33 8.29 7.48
CA ILE A 88 5.40 9.50 6.66
C ILE A 88 5.73 10.73 7.52
N ARG A 89 5.09 10.87 8.68
CA ARG A 89 5.32 12.01 9.59
C ARG A 89 6.72 12.05 10.18
N ARG A 90 7.30 10.87 10.45
CA ARG A 90 8.64 10.74 11.05
C ARG A 90 9.77 10.81 10.05
N SER A 91 9.49 10.52 8.78
CA SER A 91 10.51 10.54 7.73
C SER A 91 11.19 11.89 7.60
N GLN A 92 12.53 11.85 7.48
CA GLN A 92 13.40 13.03 7.42
C GLN A 92 14.28 13.05 6.16
N ARG A 93 14.51 11.90 5.51
CA ARG A 93 15.40 11.78 4.36
C ARG A 93 14.65 11.47 3.08
N TYR A 94 13.95 10.33 3.02
CA TYR A 94 13.26 9.89 1.83
C TYR A 94 12.03 9.03 2.14
N ILE A 95 11.09 9.05 1.19
CA ILE A 95 9.90 8.19 1.15
C ILE A 95 9.78 7.70 -0.28
N TYR A 96 9.81 6.37 -0.47
CA TYR A 96 9.56 5.72 -1.75
C TYR A 96 8.31 4.87 -1.63
N ILE A 97 7.38 5.06 -2.55
CA ILE A 97 6.11 4.34 -2.58
C ILE A 97 5.89 3.80 -3.99
N GLU A 98 5.50 2.55 -4.10
CA GLU A 98 4.91 1.98 -5.30
C GLU A 98 3.56 1.37 -4.94
N ASN A 99 2.51 1.82 -5.61
CA ASN A 99 1.16 1.37 -5.30
C ASN A 99 0.23 1.44 -6.50
N ALA A 100 -0.56 0.38 -6.69
CA ALA A 100 -1.52 0.28 -7.78
C ALA A 100 -2.63 1.35 -7.70
N TYR A 101 -3.11 1.65 -6.49
CA TYR A 101 -4.20 2.59 -6.24
C TYR A 101 -3.84 3.55 -5.12
N PHE A 102 -3.52 4.78 -5.47
CA PHE A 102 -3.24 5.84 -4.51
C PHE A 102 -4.34 6.91 -4.57
N THR A 103 -5.29 6.84 -3.64
CA THR A 103 -6.46 7.75 -3.60
C THR A 103 -6.82 8.25 -2.19
N ASP A 104 -6.07 7.87 -1.11
CA ASP A 104 -6.34 8.38 0.24
C ASP A 104 -5.78 9.80 0.42
N ASP A 105 -6.66 10.77 0.48
CA ASP A 105 -6.35 12.19 0.67
C ASP A 105 -5.56 12.50 1.94
N THR A 106 -5.75 11.72 3.00
CA THR A 106 -5.04 11.98 4.24
C THR A 106 -3.57 11.62 4.13
N LEU A 107 -3.27 10.47 3.50
CA LEU A 107 -1.87 10.10 3.22
C LEU A 107 -1.24 11.06 2.22
N LEU A 108 -1.97 11.49 1.19
CA LEU A 108 -1.52 12.51 0.24
C LEU A 108 -1.13 13.81 0.98
N ARG A 109 -1.99 14.32 1.86
CA ARG A 109 -1.68 15.52 2.67
C ARG A 109 -0.47 15.32 3.58
N GLU A 110 -0.26 14.14 4.15
CA GLU A 110 0.93 13.87 4.97
C GLU A 110 2.21 13.79 4.11
N LEU A 111 2.15 13.25 2.89
CA LEU A 111 3.28 13.28 1.94
C LEU A 111 3.65 14.71 1.51
N ILE A 112 2.66 15.54 1.24
CA ILE A 112 2.86 16.97 0.94
C ILE A 112 3.57 17.67 2.11
N LYS A 113 3.15 17.42 3.35
CA LYS A 113 3.83 17.94 4.54
C LYS A 113 5.25 17.39 4.67
N ALA A 114 5.49 16.12 4.35
CA ALA A 114 6.83 15.55 4.36
C ALA A 114 7.72 16.24 3.32
N ARG A 115 7.20 16.43 2.10
CA ARG A 115 7.90 17.16 1.04
C ARG A 115 8.23 18.59 1.44
N ALA A 116 7.30 19.30 2.06
CA ALA A 116 7.51 20.65 2.59
C ALA A 116 8.59 20.71 3.69
N ARG A 117 8.84 19.62 4.41
CA ARG A 117 9.98 19.48 5.35
C ARG A 117 11.33 19.22 4.66
N GLY A 118 11.35 19.02 3.33
CA GLY A 118 12.56 18.71 2.56
C GLY A 118 12.82 17.21 2.33
N VAL A 119 11.88 16.33 2.68
CA VAL A 119 11.99 14.90 2.43
C VAL A 119 11.95 14.63 0.91
N ASP A 120 12.81 13.72 0.41
CA ASP A 120 12.75 13.23 -0.97
C ASP A 120 11.60 12.23 -1.10
N VAL A 121 10.45 12.70 -1.60
CA VAL A 121 9.24 11.89 -1.77
C VAL A 121 9.12 11.49 -3.24
N ARG A 122 9.12 10.17 -3.49
CA ARG A 122 8.96 9.57 -4.83
C ARG A 122 7.84 8.54 -4.80
N VAL A 123 6.95 8.64 -5.78
CA VAL A 123 5.79 7.76 -5.89
C VAL A 123 5.74 7.16 -7.30
N ILE A 124 5.70 5.82 -7.38
CA ILE A 124 5.48 5.08 -8.64
C ILE A 124 4.02 4.65 -8.67
N ILE A 125 3.34 4.96 -9.76
CA ILE A 125 1.94 4.61 -10.01
C ILE A 125 1.75 4.14 -11.45
N PRO A 126 0.75 3.28 -11.73
CA PRO A 126 0.32 3.03 -13.11
C PRO A 126 -0.53 4.19 -13.61
N LEU A 127 -0.49 4.45 -14.92
CA LEU A 127 -1.40 5.40 -15.54
C LEU A 127 -2.71 4.75 -15.97
N GLU A 128 -2.67 3.46 -16.32
CA GLU A 128 -3.84 2.67 -16.67
C GLU A 128 -4.09 1.62 -15.60
N THR A 129 -5.35 1.49 -15.16
CA THR A 129 -5.76 0.47 -14.20
C THR A 129 -6.89 -0.37 -14.79
N ASP A 130 -7.17 -1.50 -14.19
CA ASP A 130 -8.32 -2.36 -14.51
C ASP A 130 -9.68 -1.67 -14.25
N ARG A 131 -9.69 -0.50 -13.60
CA ARG A 131 -10.89 0.27 -13.24
C ARG A 131 -10.76 1.73 -13.66
N GLY A 132 -11.43 2.11 -14.74
CA GLY A 132 -11.32 3.44 -15.33
C GLY A 132 -11.67 4.64 -14.42
N ILE A 133 -12.52 4.44 -13.38
CA ILE A 133 -12.84 5.48 -12.39
C ILE A 133 -11.64 5.71 -11.46
N ILE A 134 -10.96 4.64 -11.05
CA ILE A 134 -9.76 4.71 -10.19
C ILE A 134 -8.62 5.39 -10.94
N THR A 135 -8.47 5.11 -12.25
CA THR A 135 -7.48 5.79 -13.11
C THR A 135 -7.59 7.31 -13.02
N ARG A 136 -8.81 7.85 -13.01
CA ARG A 136 -9.04 9.29 -12.92
C ARG A 136 -8.61 9.88 -11.57
N ASN A 137 -8.95 9.21 -10.47
CA ASN A 137 -8.52 9.63 -9.13
C ASN A 137 -6.99 9.58 -9.00
N ILE A 138 -6.34 8.60 -9.63
CA ILE A 138 -4.87 8.50 -9.68
C ILE A 138 -4.29 9.70 -10.45
N VAL A 139 -4.87 10.10 -11.58
CA VAL A 139 -4.43 11.27 -12.35
C VAL A 139 -4.50 12.53 -11.51
N MET A 140 -5.61 12.76 -10.80
CA MET A 140 -5.77 13.93 -9.93
C MET A 140 -4.78 13.92 -8.76
N ALA A 141 -4.59 12.78 -8.12
CA ALA A 141 -3.60 12.62 -7.07
C ALA A 141 -2.17 12.87 -7.59
N ALA A 142 -1.83 12.36 -8.79
CA ALA A 142 -0.55 12.57 -9.43
C ALA A 142 -0.27 14.05 -9.73
N ASN A 143 -1.26 14.77 -10.28
CA ASN A 143 -1.16 16.20 -10.55
C ASN A 143 -0.96 16.99 -9.25
N THR A 144 -1.76 16.69 -8.22
CA THR A 144 -1.61 17.30 -6.90
C THR A 144 -0.21 17.04 -6.31
N MET A 145 0.30 15.81 -6.40
CA MET A 145 1.65 15.47 -5.96
C MET A 145 2.70 16.29 -6.68
N LEU A 146 2.61 16.35 -8.04
CA LEU A 146 3.54 17.08 -8.87
C LEU A 146 3.57 18.57 -8.52
N GLU A 147 2.41 19.22 -8.40
CA GLU A 147 2.28 20.63 -8.02
C GLU A 147 2.93 20.95 -6.66
N GLN A 148 2.93 19.99 -5.76
CA GLN A 148 3.53 20.11 -4.44
C GLN A 148 5.02 19.66 -4.40
N GLY A 149 5.62 19.41 -5.57
CA GLY A 149 7.03 19.06 -5.73
C GLY A 149 7.38 17.63 -5.31
N ILE A 150 6.39 16.74 -5.17
CA ILE A 150 6.59 15.30 -5.03
C ILE A 150 6.94 14.75 -6.41
N ARG A 151 7.95 13.88 -6.47
CA ARG A 151 8.36 13.25 -7.72
C ARG A 151 7.45 12.06 -8.02
N VAL A 152 6.73 12.13 -9.11
CA VAL A 152 5.81 11.11 -9.58
C VAL A 152 6.39 10.38 -10.77
N PHE A 153 6.38 9.06 -10.73
CA PHE A 153 6.89 8.17 -11.76
C PHE A 153 5.76 7.30 -12.31
N ILE A 154 5.59 7.33 -13.62
CA ILE A 154 4.57 6.53 -14.31
C ILE A 154 5.22 5.23 -14.76
N TYR A 155 4.77 4.10 -14.19
CA TYR A 155 5.26 2.78 -14.56
C TYR A 155 4.78 2.40 -15.97
N PRO A 156 5.64 1.78 -16.82
CA PRO A 156 5.25 1.36 -18.17
C PRO A 156 4.35 0.11 -18.07
N GLY A 157 3.05 0.29 -18.16
CA GLY A 157 2.06 -0.75 -17.98
C GLY A 157 1.38 -0.69 -16.61
N PHE A 158 0.84 -1.82 -16.13
CA PHE A 158 0.16 -1.88 -14.85
C PHE A 158 1.07 -2.48 -13.76
N THR A 159 1.49 -1.64 -12.82
CA THR A 159 2.05 -2.15 -11.56
C THR A 159 0.94 -2.42 -10.57
N HIS A 160 0.96 -3.63 -10.00
CA HIS A 160 0.09 -4.04 -8.90
C HIS A 160 0.86 -4.22 -7.58
N ALA A 161 2.11 -3.82 -7.53
CA ALA A 161 2.91 -3.81 -6.31
C ALA A 161 2.30 -2.90 -5.23
N LYS A 162 2.46 -3.28 -3.97
CA LYS A 162 2.11 -2.48 -2.80
C LYS A 162 3.29 -2.50 -1.85
N ALA A 163 4.19 -1.57 -2.07
CA ALA A 163 5.45 -1.46 -1.33
C ALA A 163 5.74 -0.02 -0.96
N ALA A 164 6.37 0.18 0.19
CA ALA A 164 6.85 1.49 0.61
C ALA A 164 8.10 1.38 1.47
N ILE A 165 9.00 2.37 1.36
CA ILE A 165 10.13 2.59 2.24
C ILE A 165 10.04 4.01 2.81
N PHE A 166 10.16 4.12 4.12
CA PHE A 166 10.14 5.38 4.88
C PHE A 166 11.45 5.47 5.66
N ASP A 167 12.47 6.15 5.12
CA ASP A 167 13.84 6.12 5.63
C ASP A 167 14.39 4.68 5.74
N GLY A 168 14.45 4.13 6.94
CA GLY A 168 14.92 2.77 7.23
C GLY A 168 13.81 1.78 7.60
N TRP A 169 12.54 2.07 7.31
CA TRP A 169 11.41 1.19 7.57
C TRP A 169 10.66 0.85 6.28
N ALA A 170 10.42 -0.42 6.04
CA ALA A 170 9.74 -0.91 4.85
C ALA A 170 8.40 -1.57 5.18
N SER A 171 7.45 -1.48 4.27
CA SER A 171 6.15 -2.14 4.30
C SER A 171 5.82 -2.73 2.94
N VAL A 172 5.48 -4.03 2.90
CA VAL A 172 5.05 -4.75 1.69
C VAL A 172 3.83 -5.59 2.03
N GLY A 173 2.86 -5.69 1.12
CA GLY A 173 1.70 -6.55 1.36
C GLY A 173 0.57 -6.41 0.35
N SER A 174 -0.66 -6.58 0.82
CA SER A 174 -1.86 -6.54 -0.03
C SER A 174 -2.55 -5.17 -0.06
N ALA A 175 -2.25 -4.27 0.87
CA ALA A 175 -3.00 -3.03 1.05
C ALA A 175 -2.67 -1.97 0.01
N ASN A 176 -3.67 -1.55 -0.78
CA ASN A 176 -3.59 -0.32 -1.56
C ASN A 176 -3.67 0.93 -0.65
N LEU A 177 -3.26 2.07 -1.19
CA LEU A 177 -3.37 3.37 -0.52
C LEU A 177 -4.72 4.05 -0.85
N ASP A 178 -5.79 3.28 -0.72
CA ASP A 178 -7.17 3.71 -0.87
C ASP A 178 -7.97 3.50 0.44
N ARG A 179 -9.14 4.09 0.51
CA ARG A 179 -9.99 4.03 1.71
C ARG A 179 -10.43 2.62 2.05
N LEU A 180 -10.74 1.78 1.05
CA LEU A 180 -11.20 0.41 1.29
C LEU A 180 -10.10 -0.43 1.91
N SER A 181 -8.92 -0.45 1.31
CA SER A 181 -7.77 -1.22 1.80
C SER A 181 -7.28 -0.72 3.15
N LEU A 182 -7.26 0.60 3.37
CA LEU A 182 -6.71 1.17 4.59
C LEU A 182 -7.66 1.12 5.79
N LYS A 183 -9.00 1.02 5.56
CA LYS A 183 -9.97 1.22 6.65
C LYS A 183 -11.06 0.14 6.76
N ILE A 184 -11.33 -0.63 5.71
CA ILE A 184 -12.51 -1.50 5.61
C ILE A 184 -12.15 -2.95 5.32
N ASN A 185 -11.35 -3.19 4.29
CA ASN A 185 -10.98 -4.54 3.84
C ASN A 185 -10.18 -5.31 4.90
N LYS A 186 -10.03 -6.61 4.69
CA LYS A 186 -9.05 -7.43 5.39
C LYS A 186 -7.76 -7.41 4.57
N GLU A 187 -6.76 -6.70 5.06
CA GLU A 187 -5.45 -6.57 4.42
C GLU A 187 -4.34 -6.98 5.38
N LEU A 188 -3.23 -7.46 4.81
CA LEU A 188 -2.06 -7.88 5.54
C LEU A 188 -0.80 -7.32 4.88
N ASN A 189 0.01 -6.62 5.67
CA ASN A 189 1.34 -6.21 5.27
C ASN A 189 2.38 -6.77 6.25
N VAL A 190 3.56 -7.04 5.74
CA VAL A 190 4.76 -7.27 6.54
C VAL A 190 5.59 -5.99 6.57
N THR A 191 6.17 -5.69 7.72
CA THR A 191 7.05 -4.53 7.90
C THR A 191 8.36 -4.93 8.53
N THR A 192 9.41 -4.18 8.20
CA THR A 192 10.75 -4.42 8.75
C THR A 192 11.55 -3.13 8.85
N SER A 193 12.45 -3.08 9.83
CA SER A 193 13.54 -2.09 9.90
C SER A 193 14.91 -2.73 9.75
N GLU A 194 14.97 -4.01 9.35
CA GLU A 194 16.24 -4.69 9.10
C GLU A 194 16.93 -4.06 7.88
N PRO A 195 18.12 -3.47 8.04
CA PRO A 195 18.76 -2.71 6.96
C PRO A 195 19.00 -3.51 5.68
N SER A 196 19.36 -4.79 5.80
CA SER A 196 19.57 -5.67 4.65
C SER A 196 18.28 -5.92 3.87
N ALA A 197 17.16 -6.10 4.55
CA ALA A 197 15.86 -6.31 3.92
C ALA A 197 15.32 -5.01 3.27
N VAL A 198 15.47 -3.87 3.93
CA VAL A 198 15.11 -2.56 3.37
C VAL A 198 15.95 -2.27 2.12
N GLN A 199 17.27 -2.53 2.18
CA GLN A 199 18.15 -2.36 1.03
C GLN A 199 17.83 -3.34 -0.10
N ALA A 200 17.51 -4.60 0.22
CA ALA A 200 17.08 -5.58 -0.77
C ALA A 200 15.82 -5.11 -1.49
N LEU A 201 14.79 -4.64 -0.76
CA LEU A 201 13.58 -4.09 -1.36
C LEU A 201 13.89 -2.88 -2.26
N GLN A 202 14.76 -1.99 -1.83
CA GLN A 202 15.17 -0.85 -2.64
C GLN A 202 15.83 -1.30 -3.95
N HIS A 203 16.81 -2.22 -3.90
CA HIS A 203 17.56 -2.64 -5.09
C HIS A 203 16.78 -3.58 -6.01
N THR A 204 15.83 -4.39 -5.49
CA THR A 204 15.10 -5.35 -6.30
C THR A 204 13.79 -4.81 -6.88
N LEU A 205 13.19 -3.79 -6.27
CA LEU A 205 11.97 -3.16 -6.74
C LEU A 205 12.20 -1.69 -7.14
N PHE A 206 12.52 -0.81 -6.17
CA PHE A 206 12.47 0.62 -6.40
C PHE A 206 13.52 1.14 -7.40
N ASP A 207 14.78 0.70 -7.31
CA ASP A 207 15.81 1.18 -8.21
C ASP A 207 15.55 0.78 -9.68
N PRO A 208 15.20 -0.49 -9.99
CA PRO A 208 14.80 -0.89 -11.34
C PRO A 208 13.55 -0.17 -11.85
N ASP A 209 12.55 -0.01 -10.98
CA ASP A 209 11.26 0.56 -11.38
C ASP A 209 11.35 2.07 -11.56
N PHE A 210 12.13 2.79 -10.77
CA PHE A 210 12.47 4.19 -11.07
C PHE A 210 13.23 4.34 -12.38
N ALA A 211 14.09 3.38 -12.74
CA ALA A 211 14.81 3.41 -14.00
C ALA A 211 13.93 3.09 -15.22
N ALA A 212 12.92 2.22 -15.05
CA ALA A 212 11.98 1.84 -16.09
C ALA A 212 10.84 2.84 -16.27
N ALA A 213 10.42 3.51 -15.20
CA ALA A 213 9.31 4.44 -15.18
C ALA A 213 9.68 5.80 -15.78
N THR A 214 8.69 6.52 -16.26
CA THR A 214 8.84 7.90 -16.75
C THR A 214 8.50 8.88 -15.65
N GLU A 215 9.45 9.72 -15.25
CA GLU A 215 9.19 10.79 -14.29
C GLU A 215 8.29 11.87 -14.90
N LEU A 216 7.19 12.16 -14.25
CA LEU A 216 6.22 13.16 -14.67
C LEU A 216 6.82 14.57 -14.51
N GLN A 217 6.86 15.33 -15.61
CA GLN A 217 7.40 16.69 -15.63
C GLN A 217 6.30 17.76 -15.73
N GLU A 218 5.15 17.37 -16.30
CA GLU A 218 4.01 18.26 -16.52
C GLU A 218 2.73 17.56 -16.08
N PRO A 219 1.69 18.31 -15.63
CA PRO A 219 0.41 17.72 -15.23
C PRO A 219 -0.21 16.87 -16.35
N LEU A 220 -0.79 15.77 -15.94
CA LEU A 220 -1.59 14.92 -16.83
C LEU A 220 -2.90 15.63 -17.20
N PRO A 221 -3.45 15.40 -18.41
CA PRO A 221 -4.67 16.05 -18.85
C PRO A 221 -5.87 15.60 -18.01
N GLU A 222 -6.56 16.55 -17.43
CA GLU A 222 -7.79 16.35 -16.68
C GLU A 222 -9.01 16.77 -17.50
N ARG A 223 -10.14 16.09 -17.29
CA ARG A 223 -11.43 16.48 -17.85
C ARG A 223 -12.24 17.17 -16.77
N TRP A 224 -13.02 18.17 -17.13
CA TRP A 224 -13.91 18.85 -16.17
C TRP A 224 -14.88 17.90 -15.42
N SER A 225 -15.21 16.73 -16.04
CA SER A 225 -16.03 15.68 -15.42
C SER A 225 -15.29 14.94 -14.29
N ASP A 226 -13.98 15.01 -14.21
CA ASP A 226 -13.17 14.26 -13.25
C ASP A 226 -13.34 14.84 -11.85
N HIS A 227 -13.50 16.16 -11.73
CA HIS A 227 -13.83 16.84 -10.46
C HIS A 227 -15.20 16.43 -9.88
N LEU A 228 -16.17 16.04 -10.74
CA LEU A 228 -17.44 15.51 -10.27
C LEU A 228 -17.31 14.09 -9.70
N ILE A 229 -16.37 13.30 -10.25
CA ILE A 229 -16.12 11.93 -9.81
C ILE A 229 -15.38 11.93 -8.45
N GLU A 230 -14.49 12.88 -8.20
CA GLU A 230 -13.83 13.07 -6.91
C GLU A 230 -14.85 13.28 -5.78
N LEU A 231 -15.85 14.12 -5.98
CA LEU A 231 -16.92 14.39 -5.00
C LEU A 231 -17.71 13.12 -4.61
N PHE A 232 -17.78 12.13 -5.50
CA PHE A 232 -18.48 10.86 -5.26
C PHE A 232 -17.53 9.70 -4.93
N GLY A 233 -16.24 9.81 -5.31
CA GLY A 233 -15.24 8.75 -5.12
C GLY A 233 -14.98 8.42 -3.65
N ASP A 234 -14.92 9.44 -2.79
CA ASP A 234 -14.74 9.28 -1.34
C ASP A 234 -15.88 8.53 -0.62
N TYR A 235 -17.03 8.36 -1.29
CA TYR A 235 -18.19 7.63 -0.76
C TYR A 235 -18.32 6.22 -1.34
N LEU A 236 -17.66 5.93 -2.48
CA LEU A 236 -17.84 4.67 -3.22
C LEU A 236 -16.62 3.73 -3.13
N PHE A 237 -15.44 4.26 -2.75
CA PHE A 237 -14.18 3.47 -2.69
C PHE A 237 -13.36 3.72 -1.43
#